data_0708e9a95fcd321183752e68c6d565f3
#
_entry.id   0708e9a95fcd321183752e68c6d565f3
#
_cell.length_a   1.000
_cell.length_b   1.000
_cell.length_c   1.000
_cell.angle_alpha   90.00
_cell.angle_beta   90.00
_cell.angle_gamma   90.00
#
_symmetry.space_group_name_H-M   'P 1'
#
loop_
_entity.id
_entity.type
_entity.pdbx_description
1 polymer ?
#
loop_
_entity_poly.entity_id
_entity_poly.type
_entity_poly.pdbx_seq_one_letter_code
_entity_poly.pdbx_strand_id
1 'polypeptide(L)'
;MRTLLDDFKRRLFWIVARTCFTLYHWFPLFGTLRASIGIIQRNGKFLVIHRNDGRGFSLPGGISGRKETAEESLRREILEETGLTVTGKELLLEYYSDADVPCNISLFAVQASGDPKNSWEGSPQWMTVDELEPRFVQSQRPVLEVLRKMSPE
;
A
#
# COMPACT_ATOMS: atom_id res chain seq x y z
N MET A 1 -15.83 20.95 7.18
CA MET A 1 -14.79 21.82 7.74
C MET A 1 -13.90 20.98 8.63
N ARG A 2 -12.67 20.66 8.20
CA ARG A 2 -11.70 19.94 9.06
C ARG A 2 -11.25 20.89 10.15
N THR A 3 -11.32 20.51 11.41
CA THR A 3 -10.89 21.35 12.51
C THR A 3 -9.36 21.33 12.62
N LEU A 4 -8.75 22.42 13.09
CA LEU A 4 -7.31 22.50 13.40
C LEU A 4 -6.86 21.34 14.30
N LEU A 5 -7.76 20.85 15.16
CA LEU A 5 -7.54 19.73 16.06
C LEU A 5 -7.40 18.41 15.31
N ASP A 6 -8.16 18.19 14.23
CA ASP A 6 -8.08 16.98 13.42
C ASP A 6 -6.76 16.95 12.63
N ASP A 7 -6.31 18.08 12.10
CA ASP A 7 -5.02 18.19 11.43
C ASP A 7 -3.85 17.99 12.40
N PHE A 8 -3.95 18.50 13.61
CA PHE A 8 -2.95 18.27 14.66
C PHE A 8 -2.87 16.80 15.08
N LYS A 9 -4.02 16.14 15.33
CA LYS A 9 -4.08 14.72 15.67
C LYS A 9 -3.49 13.85 14.56
N ARG A 10 -3.80 14.18 13.31
CA ARG A 10 -3.25 13.47 12.14
C ARG A 10 -1.73 13.62 12.05
N ARG A 11 -1.19 14.83 12.21
CA ARG A 11 0.26 15.08 12.22
C ARG A 11 0.96 14.34 13.36
N LEU A 12 0.39 14.39 14.56
CA LEU A 12 0.92 13.69 15.73
C LEU A 12 0.94 12.17 15.50
N PHE A 13 -0.15 11.62 14.97
CA PHE A 13 -0.23 10.19 14.62
C PHE A 13 0.91 9.80 13.65
N TRP A 14 1.13 10.57 12.59
CA TRP A 14 2.19 10.26 11.63
C TRP A 14 3.59 10.39 12.22
N ILE A 15 3.83 11.35 13.11
CA ILE A 15 5.10 11.47 13.83
C ILE A 15 5.34 10.23 14.69
N VAL A 16 4.34 9.83 15.47
CA VAL A 16 4.43 8.63 16.34
C VAL A 16 4.62 7.37 15.49
N ALA A 17 3.82 7.17 14.46
CA ALA A 17 3.94 6.02 13.57
C ALA A 17 5.33 5.95 12.93
N ARG A 18 5.85 7.07 12.40
CA ARG A 18 7.19 7.13 11.82
C ARG A 18 8.28 6.80 12.84
N THR A 19 8.16 7.31 14.07
CA THR A 19 9.09 7.00 15.14
C THR A 19 9.04 5.53 15.51
N CYS A 20 7.84 4.95 15.64
CA CYS A 20 7.68 3.52 15.90
C CYS A 20 8.28 2.65 14.78
N PHE A 21 8.04 2.99 13.51
CA PHE A 21 8.65 2.27 12.38
C PHE A 21 10.17 2.39 12.38
N THR A 22 10.74 3.56 12.67
CA THR A 22 12.19 3.75 12.77
C THR A 22 12.78 2.93 13.91
N LEU A 23 12.15 2.95 15.09
CA LEU A 23 12.56 2.13 16.22
C LEU A 23 12.45 0.63 15.92
N TYR A 24 11.38 0.21 15.24
CA TYR A 24 11.19 -1.18 14.84
C TYR A 24 12.25 -1.64 13.82
N HIS A 25 12.68 -0.78 12.91
CA HIS A 25 13.80 -1.08 11.99
C HIS A 25 15.09 -1.41 12.74
N TRP A 26 15.40 -0.68 13.81
CA TRP A 26 16.59 -0.90 14.63
C TRP A 26 16.44 -2.07 15.64
N PHE A 27 15.22 -2.29 16.12
CA PHE A 27 14.89 -3.31 17.11
C PHE A 27 13.64 -4.07 16.71
N PRO A 28 13.74 -5.07 15.80
CA PRO A 28 12.58 -5.85 15.34
C PRO A 28 12.09 -6.82 16.42
N LEU A 29 11.37 -6.30 17.43
CA LEU A 29 10.88 -7.04 18.59
C LEU A 29 9.94 -8.20 18.23
N PHE A 30 9.31 -8.14 17.05
CA PHE A 30 8.33 -9.13 16.58
C PHE A 30 8.81 -9.93 15.35
N GLY A 31 10.11 -9.83 15.02
CA GLY A 31 10.69 -10.48 13.84
C GLY A 31 10.30 -9.81 12.52
N THR A 32 10.34 -10.56 11.42
CA THR A 32 9.94 -10.08 10.10
C THR A 32 8.43 -9.93 10.02
N LEU A 33 7.95 -8.76 9.64
CA LEU A 33 6.53 -8.49 9.41
C LEU A 33 6.04 -9.17 8.12
N ARG A 34 4.74 -9.23 7.95
CA ARG A 34 4.10 -9.65 6.70
C ARG A 34 3.21 -8.53 6.20
N ALA A 35 3.18 -8.33 4.89
CA ALA A 35 2.31 -7.35 4.25
C ALA A 35 1.69 -7.95 2.98
N SER A 36 0.56 -7.40 2.58
CA SER A 36 -0.11 -7.77 1.33
C SER A 36 -0.42 -6.51 0.56
N ILE A 37 -0.08 -6.50 -0.73
CA ILE A 37 -0.35 -5.38 -1.64
C ILE A 37 -1.04 -5.88 -2.91
N GLY A 38 -1.88 -5.05 -3.51
CA GLY A 38 -2.70 -5.42 -4.66
C GLY A 38 -2.47 -4.52 -5.87
N ILE A 39 -2.30 -5.14 -7.05
CA ILE A 39 -2.34 -4.47 -8.34
C ILE A 39 -3.79 -4.49 -8.82
N ILE A 40 -4.41 -3.31 -8.90
CA ILE A 40 -5.73 -3.10 -9.50
C ILE A 40 -5.52 -2.27 -10.77
N GLN A 41 -5.91 -2.82 -11.92
CA GLN A 41 -5.73 -2.19 -13.22
C GLN A 41 -7.08 -1.88 -13.87
N ARG A 42 -7.22 -0.67 -14.42
CA ARG A 42 -8.33 -0.27 -15.29
C ARG A 42 -7.82 0.63 -16.41
N ASN A 43 -8.23 0.35 -17.65
CA ASN A 43 -7.89 1.16 -18.83
C ASN A 43 -6.39 1.48 -18.96
N GLY A 44 -5.53 0.49 -18.73
CA GLY A 44 -4.08 0.65 -18.82
C GLY A 44 -3.42 1.42 -17.66
N LYS A 45 -4.18 1.83 -16.64
CA LYS A 45 -3.66 2.52 -15.47
C LYS A 45 -3.81 1.65 -14.22
N PHE A 46 -2.95 1.89 -13.24
CA PHE A 46 -2.91 1.20 -11.96
C PHE A 46 -3.46 2.10 -10.86
N LEU A 47 -4.25 1.51 -9.96
CA LEU A 47 -4.71 2.21 -8.77
C LEU A 47 -3.58 2.30 -7.76
N VAL A 48 -3.26 3.51 -7.37
CA VAL A 48 -2.22 3.81 -6.37
C VAL A 48 -2.79 4.75 -5.31
N ILE A 49 -2.17 4.74 -4.14
CA ILE A 49 -2.52 5.63 -3.03
C ILE A 49 -1.48 6.75 -2.97
N HIS A 50 -1.92 7.98 -3.16
CA HIS A 50 -1.12 9.15 -2.80
C HIS A 50 -1.11 9.29 -1.28
N ARG A 51 0.02 8.96 -0.69
CA ARG A 51 0.16 8.85 0.77
C ARG A 51 0.14 10.21 1.45
N ASN A 52 -0.61 10.32 2.54
CA ASN A 52 -0.66 11.54 3.36
C ASN A 52 0.60 11.77 4.22
N ASP A 53 1.51 10.78 4.30
CA ASP A 53 2.79 10.90 5.02
C ASP A 53 3.93 11.53 4.19
N GLY A 54 3.66 11.90 2.94
CA GLY A 54 4.61 12.56 2.05
C GLY A 54 5.64 11.63 1.38
N ARG A 55 5.54 10.30 1.55
CA ARG A 55 6.47 9.33 0.94
C ARG A 55 6.18 9.02 -0.54
N GLY A 56 5.18 9.66 -1.12
CA GLY A 56 4.82 9.49 -2.53
C GLY A 56 3.64 8.56 -2.73
N PHE A 57 3.77 7.61 -3.66
CA PHE A 57 2.71 6.68 -4.06
C PHE A 57 3.04 5.24 -3.68
N SER A 58 2.02 4.48 -3.31
CA SER A 58 2.09 3.03 -3.07
C SER A 58 0.92 2.33 -3.76
N LEU A 59 1.07 1.02 -4.03
CA LEU A 59 -0.09 0.17 -4.29
C LEU A 59 -0.93 0.05 -3.02
N PRO A 60 -2.25 -0.14 -3.14
CA PRO A 60 -3.10 -0.38 -1.99
C PRO A 60 -2.72 -1.67 -1.27
N GLY A 61 -2.69 -1.61 0.04
CA GLY A 61 -2.32 -2.72 0.91
C GLY A 61 -1.54 -2.29 2.13
N GLY A 62 -1.24 -3.22 3.02
CA GLY A 62 -0.58 -2.91 4.29
C GLY A 62 -0.12 -4.12 5.06
N ILE A 63 0.25 -3.89 6.31
CA ILE A 63 0.79 -4.91 7.21
C ILE A 63 -0.32 -5.85 7.66
N SER A 64 -0.07 -7.16 7.52
CA SER A 64 -0.99 -8.20 7.97
C SER A 64 -1.02 -8.29 9.49
N GLY A 65 -2.21 -8.42 10.04
CA GLY A 65 -2.40 -8.74 11.44
C GLY A 65 -1.81 -10.10 11.81
N ARG A 66 -1.58 -10.32 13.09
CA ARG A 66 -0.86 -11.49 13.61
C ARG A 66 -1.46 -12.84 13.20
N LYS A 67 -2.79 -12.88 13.07
CA LYS A 67 -3.56 -14.09 12.71
C LYS A 67 -4.17 -14.02 11.31
N GLU A 68 -3.97 -12.91 10.59
CA GLU A 68 -4.50 -12.75 9.24
C GLU A 68 -3.68 -13.56 8.25
N THR A 69 -4.36 -14.18 7.29
CA THR A 69 -3.74 -14.65 6.05
C THR A 69 -3.39 -13.45 5.16
N ALA A 70 -2.50 -13.65 4.20
CA ALA A 70 -2.17 -12.62 3.21
C ALA A 70 -3.41 -12.12 2.45
N GLU A 71 -4.33 -13.03 2.16
CA GLU A 71 -5.57 -12.73 1.44
C GLU A 71 -6.59 -11.93 2.27
N GLU A 72 -6.74 -12.27 3.55
CA GLU A 72 -7.61 -11.52 4.48
C GLU A 72 -7.08 -10.11 4.67
N SER A 73 -5.78 -9.97 4.88
CA SER A 73 -5.10 -8.67 4.98
C SER A 73 -5.32 -7.85 3.71
N LEU A 74 -5.09 -8.42 2.53
CA LEU A 74 -5.31 -7.76 1.25
C LEU A 74 -6.73 -7.19 1.12
N ARG A 75 -7.75 -8.01 1.43
CA ARG A 75 -9.16 -7.60 1.33
C ARG A 75 -9.49 -6.46 2.27
N ARG A 76 -9.02 -6.55 3.52
CA ARG A 76 -9.22 -5.51 4.53
C ARG A 76 -8.56 -4.21 4.13
N GLU A 77 -7.28 -4.23 3.76
CA GLU A 77 -6.51 -3.04 3.39
C GLU A 77 -7.09 -2.35 2.15
N ILE A 78 -7.43 -3.10 1.10
CA ILE A 78 -8.04 -2.51 -0.11
C ILE A 78 -9.37 -1.84 0.23
N LEU A 79 -10.20 -2.46 1.07
CA LEU A 79 -11.47 -1.86 1.49
C LEU A 79 -11.24 -0.59 2.32
N GLU A 80 -10.32 -0.62 3.29
CA GLU A 80 -10.01 0.50 4.18
C GLU A 80 -9.39 1.69 3.44
N GLU A 81 -8.42 1.43 2.56
CA GLU A 81 -7.70 2.48 1.84
C GLU A 81 -8.47 3.04 0.63
N THR A 82 -9.27 2.23 -0.04
CA THR A 82 -9.88 2.60 -1.32
C THR A 82 -11.41 2.55 -1.34
N GLY A 83 -12.05 1.88 -0.41
CA GLY A 83 -13.48 1.60 -0.42
C GLY A 83 -13.91 0.55 -1.46
N LEU A 84 -12.96 -0.08 -2.17
CA LEU A 84 -13.25 -1.12 -3.15
C LEU A 84 -13.46 -2.48 -2.49
N THR A 85 -14.29 -3.32 -3.12
CA THR A 85 -14.49 -4.71 -2.72
C THR A 85 -13.73 -5.65 -3.65
N VAL A 86 -12.83 -6.47 -3.11
CA VAL A 86 -12.07 -7.48 -3.85
C VAL A 86 -12.99 -8.60 -4.30
N THR A 87 -13.13 -8.81 -5.61
CA THR A 87 -13.96 -9.85 -6.23
C THR A 87 -13.15 -11.03 -6.74
N GLY A 88 -11.87 -10.81 -7.10
CA GLY A 88 -10.94 -11.84 -7.52
C GLY A 88 -9.50 -11.46 -7.18
N LYS A 89 -8.66 -12.45 -7.00
CA LYS A 89 -7.25 -12.26 -6.69
C LYS A 89 -6.39 -13.43 -7.15
N GLU A 90 -5.15 -13.15 -7.50
CA GLU A 90 -4.13 -14.11 -7.86
C GLU A 90 -2.79 -13.68 -7.26
N LEU A 91 -2.11 -14.58 -6.55
CA LEU A 91 -0.77 -14.32 -6.01
C LEU A 91 0.24 -14.32 -7.17
N LEU A 92 0.95 -13.20 -7.35
CA LEU A 92 1.94 -13.04 -8.42
C LEU A 92 3.37 -13.27 -7.93
N LEU A 93 3.69 -12.75 -6.75
CA LEU A 93 5.05 -12.69 -6.26
C LEU A 93 5.06 -12.57 -4.73
N GLU A 94 6.05 -13.19 -4.11
CA GLU A 94 6.42 -12.92 -2.72
C GLU A 94 7.88 -12.47 -2.69
N TYR A 95 8.17 -11.39 -1.95
CA TYR A 95 9.50 -10.86 -1.83
C TYR A 95 9.75 -10.24 -0.45
N TYR A 96 11.01 -10.13 -0.10
CA TYR A 96 11.46 -9.47 1.13
C TYR A 96 11.87 -8.03 0.85
N SER A 97 11.55 -7.12 1.74
CA SER A 97 12.04 -5.73 1.74
C SER A 97 12.34 -5.29 3.16
N ASP A 98 13.43 -4.56 3.30
CA ASP A 98 13.83 -3.89 4.54
C ASP A 98 13.91 -2.36 4.39
N ALA A 99 13.40 -1.83 3.28
CA ALA A 99 13.46 -0.41 2.96
C ALA A 99 12.73 0.48 3.98
N ASP A 100 11.64 0.00 4.56
CA ASP A 100 10.90 0.68 5.64
C ASP A 100 11.06 -0.09 6.96
N VAL A 101 10.64 -1.34 6.97
CA VAL A 101 10.79 -2.31 8.08
C VAL A 101 11.01 -3.69 7.48
N PRO A 102 11.71 -4.61 8.18
CA PRO A 102 11.86 -5.98 7.72
C PRO A 102 10.50 -6.64 7.45
N CYS A 103 10.18 -6.91 6.19
CA CYS A 103 8.85 -7.34 5.79
C CYS A 103 8.87 -8.33 4.62
N ASN A 104 8.13 -9.43 4.74
CA ASN A 104 7.77 -10.29 3.63
C ASN A 104 6.47 -9.77 3.00
N ILE A 105 6.52 -9.46 1.73
CA ILE A 105 5.43 -8.80 1.00
C ILE A 105 4.86 -9.78 -0.02
N SER A 106 3.54 -10.04 0.06
CA SER A 106 2.79 -10.80 -0.93
C SER A 106 2.09 -9.84 -1.90
N LEU A 107 2.43 -9.95 -3.18
CA LEU A 107 1.86 -9.15 -4.28
C LEU A 107 0.78 -9.94 -4.99
N PHE A 108 -0.39 -9.34 -5.14
CA PHE A 108 -1.54 -9.94 -5.83
C PHE A 108 -1.96 -9.11 -7.05
N ALA A 109 -2.34 -9.78 -8.14
CA ALA A 109 -3.25 -9.20 -9.11
C ALA A 109 -4.66 -9.24 -8.54
N VAL A 110 -5.40 -8.13 -8.62
CA VAL A 110 -6.68 -7.97 -7.95
C VAL A 110 -7.75 -7.49 -8.91
N GLN A 111 -8.88 -8.17 -8.90
CA GLN A 111 -10.14 -7.69 -9.46
C GLN A 111 -10.95 -7.07 -8.31
N ALA A 112 -11.44 -5.88 -8.52
CA ALA A 112 -12.22 -5.17 -7.51
C ALA A 112 -13.38 -4.41 -8.13
N SER A 113 -14.49 -4.30 -7.38
CA SER A 113 -15.70 -3.57 -7.74
C SER A 113 -15.89 -2.33 -6.88
N GLY A 114 -16.62 -1.37 -7.39
CA GLY A 114 -16.92 -0.09 -6.75
C GLY A 114 -16.10 1.07 -7.32
N ASP A 115 -16.29 2.24 -6.73
CA ASP A 115 -15.55 3.47 -7.06
C ASP A 115 -14.60 3.83 -5.92
N PRO A 116 -13.32 4.15 -6.25
CA PRO A 116 -12.34 4.50 -5.23
C PRO A 116 -12.75 5.75 -4.46
N LYS A 117 -12.53 5.72 -3.14
CA LYS A 117 -12.81 6.82 -2.22
C LYS A 117 -11.57 7.16 -1.40
N ASN A 118 -11.44 8.43 -1.05
CA ASN A 118 -10.37 8.87 -0.16
C ASN A 118 -10.50 8.24 1.22
N SER A 119 -9.38 7.88 1.79
CA SER A 119 -9.25 7.43 3.18
C SER A 119 -8.47 8.45 4.01
N TRP A 120 -8.30 8.18 5.28
CA TRP A 120 -7.44 9.00 6.15
C TRP A 120 -5.94 8.78 5.85
N GLU A 121 -5.57 7.66 5.25
CA GLU A 121 -4.19 7.30 4.90
C GLU A 121 -3.74 7.95 3.60
N GLY A 122 -4.66 8.19 2.67
CA GLY A 122 -4.34 8.78 1.39
C GLY A 122 -5.51 8.91 0.44
N SER A 123 -5.18 9.31 -0.77
CA SER A 123 -6.15 9.46 -1.87
C SER A 123 -5.81 8.52 -3.02
N PRO A 124 -6.76 7.65 -3.43
CA PRO A 124 -6.59 6.80 -4.59
C PRO A 124 -6.46 7.61 -5.88
N GLN A 125 -5.53 7.22 -6.75
CA GLN A 125 -5.31 7.81 -8.07
C GLN A 125 -5.02 6.72 -9.10
N TRP A 126 -5.39 6.95 -10.36
CA TRP A 126 -5.08 6.09 -11.48
C TRP A 126 -3.88 6.63 -12.23
N MET A 127 -2.78 5.85 -12.28
CA MET A 127 -1.51 6.28 -12.88
C MET A 127 -0.96 5.20 -13.81
N THR A 128 -0.26 5.64 -14.85
CA THR A 128 0.61 4.77 -15.66
C THR A 128 1.89 4.46 -14.87
N VAL A 129 2.67 3.49 -15.31
CA VAL A 129 3.95 3.14 -14.65
C VAL A 129 4.91 4.32 -14.72
N ASP A 130 4.99 5.02 -15.86
CA ASP A 130 5.90 6.15 -16.05
C ASP A 130 5.57 7.33 -15.14
N GLU A 131 4.29 7.61 -14.92
CA GLU A 131 3.83 8.62 -13.96
C GLU A 131 4.14 8.24 -12.51
N LEU A 132 4.05 6.94 -12.18
CA LEU A 132 4.22 6.39 -10.85
C LEU A 132 5.69 6.31 -10.42
N GLU A 133 6.56 5.78 -11.29
CA GLU A 133 7.92 5.37 -10.99
C GLU A 133 8.78 6.42 -10.26
N PRO A 134 8.77 7.73 -10.64
CA PRO A 134 9.62 8.73 -9.97
C PRO A 134 9.31 8.93 -8.49
N ARG A 135 8.07 8.62 -8.07
CA ARG A 135 7.56 8.85 -6.71
C ARG A 135 7.03 7.59 -6.04
N PHE A 136 7.37 6.42 -6.58
CA PHE A 136 6.95 5.15 -6.00
C PHE A 136 7.75 4.82 -4.74
N VAL A 137 7.08 4.34 -3.69
CA VAL A 137 7.73 4.00 -2.42
C VAL A 137 8.81 2.94 -2.59
N GLN A 138 9.89 3.09 -1.83
CA GLN A 138 11.10 2.28 -1.99
C GLN A 138 10.84 0.79 -1.75
N SER A 139 10.03 0.46 -0.76
CA SER A 139 9.70 -0.94 -0.40
C SER A 139 8.94 -1.70 -1.50
N GLN A 140 8.29 -1.00 -2.43
CA GLN A 140 7.53 -1.59 -3.53
C GLN A 140 8.22 -1.47 -4.90
N ARG A 141 9.42 -0.92 -4.99
CA ARG A 141 10.15 -0.80 -6.27
C ARG A 141 10.36 -2.10 -7.03
N PRO A 142 10.57 -3.27 -6.39
CA PRO A 142 10.65 -4.54 -7.11
C PRO A 142 9.40 -4.87 -7.95
N VAL A 143 8.25 -4.27 -7.62
CA VAL A 143 6.99 -4.49 -8.34
C VAL A 143 6.95 -3.77 -9.70
N LEU A 144 7.78 -2.76 -9.94
CA LEU A 144 7.77 -1.98 -11.20
C LEU A 144 7.91 -2.84 -12.44
N GLU A 145 8.73 -3.90 -12.40
CA GLU A 145 8.88 -4.83 -13.53
C GLU A 145 7.58 -5.58 -13.84
N VAL A 146 6.84 -5.96 -12.79
CA VAL A 146 5.53 -6.62 -12.94
C VAL A 146 4.54 -5.65 -13.57
N LEU A 147 4.48 -4.41 -13.07
CA LEU A 147 3.61 -3.36 -13.61
C LEU A 147 3.90 -3.07 -15.08
N ARG A 148 5.19 -2.99 -15.47
CA ARG A 148 5.58 -2.80 -16.88
C ARG A 148 5.11 -3.94 -17.78
N LYS A 149 5.22 -5.18 -17.34
CA LYS A 149 4.73 -6.36 -18.08
C LYS A 149 3.20 -6.40 -18.21
N MET A 150 2.50 -5.81 -17.27
CA MET A 150 1.04 -5.70 -17.29
C MET A 150 0.53 -4.47 -18.03
N SER A 151 1.41 -3.50 -18.35
CA SER A 151 1.05 -2.30 -19.09
C SER A 151 0.77 -2.67 -20.56
N PRO A 152 -0.29 -2.11 -21.18
CA PRO A 152 -0.49 -2.25 -22.63
C PRO A 152 0.65 -1.57 -23.38
N GLU A 153 1.04 -2.17 -24.50
CA GLU A 153 1.97 -1.55 -25.47
C GLU A 153 1.39 -0.27 -26.08
#